data_db2d17cd79b775181a6aeb1799b01b4d
#
_entry.id   db2d17cd79b775181a6aeb1799b01b4d
#
_cell.length_a   1.000
_cell.length_b   1.000
_cell.length_c   1.000
_cell.angle_alpha   90.00
_cell.angle_beta   90.00
_cell.angle_gamma   90.00
#
_symmetry.space_group_name_H-M   'P 1'
#
loop_
_entity.id
_entity.type
_entity.pdbx_description
1 polymer ?
#
loop_
_entity_poly.entity_id
_entity_poly.type
_entity_poly.pdbx_seq_one_letter_code
_entity_poly.pdbx_strand_id
1 'polypeptide(L)'
;MSHSLRGRTAVVTGVTSGIGRATTLELIAAGASVVGVARNTEKLALLAAELGAQFVALVADLGVAEDRRHAMSVLAERAPQIDVFISNAAECAYESPLQLAPDKIARLFEVNVVACIELCQAVVPRMREGSHFVQLSSVVTQFMPNARFGPYAASKAAIEHFVAALRLELHPRKIHVSLVRPGLVDTPIYDKVEGFAATRAKIVEQVPTWLSPADVAEAIRWLLERPQHVVISELNILPAEQAR
;
A
#
# COMPACT_ATOMS: atom_id res chain seq x y z
N MET A 1 -13.26 11.56 20.77
CA MET A 1 -13.32 12.40 19.55
C MET A 1 -12.48 11.70 18.48
N SER A 2 -12.96 11.60 17.25
CA SER A 2 -12.21 11.02 16.13
C SER A 2 -11.00 11.91 15.77
N HIS A 3 -9.94 11.30 15.28
CA HIS A 3 -8.73 12.01 14.88
C HIS A 3 -8.97 12.60 13.48
N SER A 4 -9.02 13.92 13.35
CA SER A 4 -9.25 14.59 12.06
C SER A 4 -8.03 14.45 11.15
N LEU A 5 -8.28 14.18 9.85
CA LEU A 5 -7.24 14.18 8.82
C LEU A 5 -7.03 15.58 8.18
N ARG A 6 -7.86 16.57 8.54
CA ARG A 6 -7.77 17.93 8.01
C ARG A 6 -6.41 18.56 8.33
N GLY A 7 -5.74 19.07 7.30
CA GLY A 7 -4.44 19.71 7.37
C GLY A 7 -3.26 18.75 7.62
N ARG A 8 -3.48 17.43 7.54
CA ARG A 8 -2.42 16.44 7.61
C ARG A 8 -1.78 16.23 6.24
N THR A 9 -0.48 15.93 6.25
CA THR A 9 0.27 15.55 5.04
C THR A 9 0.40 14.02 5.00
N ALA A 10 -0.12 13.42 3.93
CA ALA A 10 0.02 12.00 3.66
C ALA A 10 0.95 11.73 2.48
N VAL A 11 1.73 10.67 2.55
CA VAL A 11 2.45 10.08 1.42
C VAL A 11 1.78 8.76 1.08
N VAL A 12 1.42 8.54 -0.17
CA VAL A 12 0.78 7.31 -0.64
C VAL A 12 1.53 6.77 -1.85
N THR A 13 1.89 5.49 -1.83
CA THR A 13 2.53 4.83 -2.98
C THR A 13 1.52 4.02 -3.81
N GLY A 14 1.67 4.01 -5.15
CA GLY A 14 0.78 3.28 -6.05
C GLY A 14 -0.57 3.98 -6.27
N VAL A 15 -0.60 5.32 -6.32
CA VAL A 15 -1.82 6.16 -6.33
C VAL A 15 -2.62 6.14 -7.64
N THR A 16 -2.10 5.55 -8.72
CA THR A 16 -2.73 5.67 -10.05
C THR A 16 -3.80 4.60 -10.33
N SER A 17 -4.03 3.67 -9.42
CA SER A 17 -5.04 2.62 -9.58
C SER A 17 -5.42 1.93 -8.25
N GLY A 18 -6.49 1.16 -8.29
CA GLY A 18 -6.89 0.27 -7.20
C GLY A 18 -6.97 0.94 -5.83
N ILE A 19 -6.51 0.23 -4.81
CA ILE A 19 -6.58 0.67 -3.41
C ILE A 19 -5.84 2.00 -3.19
N GLY A 20 -4.67 2.18 -3.80
CA GLY A 20 -3.89 3.42 -3.63
C GLY A 20 -4.61 4.66 -4.17
N ARG A 21 -5.30 4.55 -5.32
CA ARG A 21 -6.12 5.65 -5.85
C ARG A 21 -7.31 5.93 -4.93
N ALA A 22 -8.05 4.90 -4.55
CA ALA A 22 -9.20 5.04 -3.66
C ALA A 22 -8.80 5.65 -2.31
N THR A 23 -7.71 5.18 -1.70
CA THR A 23 -7.17 5.75 -0.45
C THR A 23 -6.77 7.22 -0.61
N THR A 24 -6.16 7.59 -1.74
CA THR A 24 -5.82 8.99 -2.03
C THR A 24 -7.06 9.87 -2.05
N LEU A 25 -8.13 9.43 -2.72
CA LEU A 25 -9.40 10.16 -2.78
C LEU A 25 -10.03 10.32 -1.39
N GLU A 26 -10.06 9.25 -0.60
CA GLU A 26 -10.60 9.26 0.77
C GLU A 26 -9.83 10.21 1.69
N LEU A 27 -8.49 10.21 1.61
CA LEU A 27 -7.67 11.10 2.43
C LEU A 27 -7.87 12.57 2.07
N ILE A 28 -7.96 12.89 0.77
CA ILE A 28 -8.24 14.26 0.30
C ILE A 28 -9.65 14.69 0.68
N ALA A 29 -10.66 13.84 0.53
CA ALA A 29 -12.04 14.11 0.96
C ALA A 29 -12.12 14.37 2.48
N ALA A 30 -11.25 13.73 3.26
CA ALA A 30 -11.12 13.96 4.70
C ALA A 30 -10.29 15.22 5.06
N GLY A 31 -9.80 15.97 4.07
CA GLY A 31 -9.09 17.24 4.23
C GLY A 31 -7.56 17.14 4.37
N ALA A 32 -6.97 15.99 4.05
CA ALA A 32 -5.52 15.84 3.98
C ALA A 32 -4.95 16.38 2.66
N SER A 33 -3.65 16.72 2.66
CA SER A 33 -2.85 16.90 1.45
C SER A 33 -2.06 15.61 1.19
N VAL A 34 -1.96 15.20 -0.08
CA VAL A 34 -1.33 13.92 -0.45
C VAL A 34 -0.17 14.13 -1.41
N VAL A 35 0.99 13.57 -1.09
CA VAL A 35 2.07 13.33 -2.05
C VAL A 35 1.91 11.91 -2.58
N GLY A 36 1.55 11.80 -3.85
CA GLY A 36 1.25 10.52 -4.50
C GLY A 36 2.41 10.03 -5.36
N VAL A 37 2.94 8.85 -5.05
CA VAL A 37 4.04 8.23 -5.78
C VAL A 37 3.51 7.17 -6.74
N ALA A 38 3.86 7.25 -8.03
CA ALA A 38 3.56 6.24 -9.03
C ALA A 38 4.49 6.34 -10.24
N ARG A 39 4.57 5.27 -11.06
CA ARG A 39 5.45 5.21 -12.24
C ARG A 39 4.81 5.69 -13.55
N ASN A 40 3.49 5.67 -13.64
CA ASN A 40 2.79 6.09 -14.85
C ASN A 40 2.55 7.60 -14.84
N THR A 41 3.34 8.33 -15.60
CA THR A 41 3.33 9.79 -15.68
C THR A 41 1.99 10.34 -16.15
N GLU A 42 1.37 9.73 -17.17
CA GLU A 42 0.11 10.21 -17.73
C GLU A 42 -1.04 10.08 -16.72
N LYS A 43 -1.20 8.89 -16.11
CA LYS A 43 -2.22 8.68 -15.09
C LYS A 43 -2.00 9.56 -13.86
N LEU A 44 -0.75 9.82 -13.51
CA LEU A 44 -0.40 10.68 -12.38
C LEU A 44 -0.72 12.14 -12.68
N ALA A 45 -0.48 12.61 -13.91
CA ALA A 45 -0.85 13.95 -14.36
C ALA A 45 -2.39 14.14 -14.37
N LEU A 46 -3.15 13.15 -14.87
CA LEU A 46 -4.61 13.16 -14.82
C LEU A 46 -5.13 13.22 -13.38
N LEU A 47 -4.55 12.44 -12.48
CA LEU A 47 -4.93 12.47 -11.07
C LEU A 47 -4.60 13.82 -10.42
N ALA A 48 -3.47 14.43 -10.77
CA ALA A 48 -3.11 15.76 -10.28
C ALA A 48 -4.08 16.85 -10.79
N ALA A 49 -4.52 16.77 -12.03
CA ALA A 49 -5.53 17.67 -12.59
C ALA A 49 -6.90 17.48 -11.91
N GLU A 50 -7.28 16.24 -11.58
CA GLU A 50 -8.51 15.92 -10.86
C GLU A 50 -8.53 16.46 -9.43
N LEU A 51 -7.41 16.34 -8.71
CA LEU A 51 -7.34 16.60 -7.27
C LEU A 51 -6.81 18.00 -6.89
N GLY A 52 -6.23 18.70 -7.85
CA GLY A 52 -5.79 20.09 -7.68
C GLY A 52 -4.71 20.29 -6.61
N ALA A 53 -4.79 21.39 -5.87
CA ALA A 53 -3.75 21.83 -4.95
C ALA A 53 -3.49 20.91 -3.74
N GLN A 54 -4.43 20.00 -3.42
CA GLN A 54 -4.24 19.06 -2.33
C GLN A 54 -3.43 17.83 -2.71
N PHE A 55 -3.05 17.70 -3.99
CA PHE A 55 -2.29 16.56 -4.49
C PHE A 55 -0.98 16.99 -5.16
N VAL A 56 0.12 16.38 -4.73
CA VAL A 56 1.44 16.54 -5.34
C VAL A 56 1.85 15.24 -6.01
N ALA A 57 2.03 15.28 -7.32
CA ALA A 57 2.45 14.13 -8.12
C ALA A 57 3.97 13.90 -8.00
N LEU A 58 4.37 12.68 -7.70
CA LEU A 58 5.77 12.26 -7.68
C LEU A 58 5.95 11.01 -8.55
N VAL A 59 6.62 11.19 -9.68
CA VAL A 59 6.90 10.10 -10.63
C VAL A 59 8.10 9.30 -10.15
N ALA A 60 7.91 7.99 -9.90
CA ALA A 60 8.99 7.07 -9.60
C ALA A 60 8.56 5.62 -9.86
N ASP A 61 9.42 4.83 -10.50
CA ASP A 61 9.32 3.39 -10.50
C ASP A 61 10.04 2.82 -9.28
N LEU A 62 9.27 2.39 -8.29
CA LEU A 62 9.82 1.89 -7.02
C LEU A 62 10.63 0.58 -7.15
N GLY A 63 10.60 -0.08 -8.31
CA GLY A 63 11.50 -1.20 -8.60
C GLY A 63 12.88 -0.78 -9.14
N VAL A 64 13.11 0.53 -9.31
CA VAL A 64 14.37 1.10 -9.80
C VAL A 64 15.03 1.90 -8.70
N ALA A 65 16.26 1.52 -8.31
CA ALA A 65 16.97 2.14 -7.18
C ALA A 65 17.20 3.65 -7.37
N GLU A 66 17.48 4.10 -8.60
CA GLU A 66 17.67 5.52 -8.92
C GLU A 66 16.40 6.31 -8.68
N ASP A 67 15.25 5.78 -9.16
CA ASP A 67 13.95 6.43 -8.98
C ASP A 67 13.58 6.49 -7.49
N ARG A 68 13.89 5.45 -6.70
CA ARG A 68 13.68 5.48 -5.24
C ARG A 68 14.52 6.57 -4.57
N ARG A 69 15.80 6.71 -4.95
CA ARG A 69 16.66 7.77 -4.43
C ARG A 69 16.13 9.16 -4.79
N HIS A 70 15.69 9.34 -6.03
CA HIS A 70 15.04 10.58 -6.47
C HIS A 70 13.76 10.85 -5.66
N ALA A 71 12.89 9.85 -5.51
CA ALA A 71 11.66 9.99 -4.73
C ALA A 71 11.94 10.40 -3.28
N MET A 72 12.95 9.80 -2.64
CA MET A 72 13.35 10.16 -1.28
C MET A 72 13.83 11.61 -1.17
N SER A 73 14.61 12.10 -2.15
CA SER A 73 15.05 13.50 -2.21
C SER A 73 13.86 14.45 -2.35
N VAL A 74 12.96 14.17 -3.28
CA VAL A 74 11.76 15.01 -3.50
C VAL A 74 10.83 15.01 -2.28
N LEU A 75 10.66 13.86 -1.62
CA LEU A 75 9.89 13.79 -0.38
C LEU A 75 10.52 14.63 0.73
N ALA A 76 11.85 14.69 0.79
CA ALA A 76 12.56 15.54 1.74
C ALA A 76 12.25 17.02 1.56
N GLU A 77 12.09 17.47 0.34
CA GLU A 77 11.84 18.86 -0.03
C GLU A 77 10.35 19.24 0.06
N ARG A 78 9.47 18.35 -0.47
CA ARG A 78 8.04 18.63 -0.66
C ARG A 78 7.17 18.26 0.54
N ALA A 79 7.64 17.36 1.39
CA ALA A 79 6.94 16.87 2.58
C ALA A 79 7.88 16.91 3.80
N PRO A 80 8.28 18.09 4.29
CA PRO A 80 9.19 18.20 5.43
C PRO A 80 8.62 17.62 6.72
N GLN A 81 7.29 17.52 6.81
CA GLN A 81 6.58 16.81 7.85
C GLN A 81 5.56 15.86 7.22
N ILE A 82 5.52 14.62 7.70
CA ILE A 82 4.62 13.57 7.22
C ILE A 82 3.82 13.04 8.40
N ASP A 83 2.49 13.14 8.31
CA ASP A 83 1.58 12.67 9.35
C ASP A 83 1.06 11.25 9.05
N VAL A 84 0.97 10.87 7.77
CA VAL A 84 0.50 9.55 7.33
C VAL A 84 1.40 9.03 6.21
N PHE A 85 1.85 7.78 6.31
CA PHE A 85 2.51 7.08 5.21
C PHE A 85 1.74 5.79 4.88
N ILE A 86 1.21 5.70 3.66
CA ILE A 86 0.54 4.52 3.13
C ILE A 86 1.46 3.84 2.11
N SER A 87 2.10 2.77 2.56
CA SER A 87 2.90 1.90 1.69
C SER A 87 1.99 0.87 1.02
N ASN A 88 1.52 1.20 -0.20
CA ASN A 88 0.54 0.43 -0.93
C ASN A 88 1.08 -0.13 -2.25
N ALA A 89 2.04 0.54 -2.91
CA ALA A 89 2.60 0.05 -4.17
C ALA A 89 3.07 -1.40 -4.07
N ALA A 90 2.64 -2.23 -5.00
CA ALA A 90 3.02 -3.63 -5.05
C ALA A 90 2.94 -4.17 -6.47
N GLU A 91 3.68 -5.24 -6.72
CA GLU A 91 3.51 -6.14 -7.86
C GLU A 91 3.04 -7.50 -7.37
N CYS A 92 2.28 -8.21 -8.21
CA CYS A 92 1.83 -9.58 -7.96
C CYS A 92 2.48 -10.51 -8.98
N ALA A 93 2.88 -11.69 -8.52
CA ALA A 93 3.30 -12.79 -9.36
C ALA A 93 2.38 -13.99 -9.13
N TYR A 94 1.97 -14.65 -10.21
CA TYR A 94 1.17 -15.87 -10.18
C TYR A 94 1.82 -16.92 -11.08
N GLU A 95 2.83 -17.58 -10.54
CA GLU A 95 3.62 -18.59 -11.26
C GLU A 95 4.11 -19.67 -10.29
N SER A 96 4.38 -20.88 -10.82
CA SER A 96 5.03 -21.91 -10.01
C SER A 96 6.28 -21.35 -9.32
N PRO A 97 6.45 -21.57 -8.01
CA PRO A 97 7.63 -21.08 -7.29
C PRO A 97 8.94 -21.64 -7.84
N LEU A 98 8.89 -22.79 -8.55
CA LEU A 98 10.05 -23.41 -9.20
C LEU A 98 10.29 -22.94 -10.63
N GLN A 99 9.41 -22.10 -11.20
CA GLN A 99 9.46 -21.66 -12.59
C GLN A 99 9.51 -20.14 -12.76
N LEU A 100 9.23 -19.38 -11.69
CA LEU A 100 9.30 -17.92 -11.75
C LEU A 100 10.74 -17.48 -12.07
N ALA A 101 10.90 -16.73 -13.15
CA ALA A 101 12.20 -16.29 -13.63
C ALA A 101 12.93 -15.40 -12.59
N PRO A 102 14.27 -15.49 -12.47
CA PRO A 102 15.04 -14.78 -11.45
C PRO A 102 14.85 -13.26 -11.48
N ASP A 103 14.76 -12.67 -12.66
CA ASP A 103 14.50 -11.23 -12.85
C ASP A 103 13.12 -10.81 -12.34
N LYS A 104 12.10 -11.65 -12.55
CA LYS A 104 10.74 -11.42 -12.00
C LYS A 104 10.73 -11.57 -10.47
N ILE A 105 11.52 -12.49 -9.91
CA ILE A 105 11.68 -12.62 -8.45
C ILE A 105 12.33 -11.35 -7.89
N ALA A 106 13.46 -10.93 -8.48
CA ALA A 106 14.17 -9.72 -8.06
C ALA A 106 13.24 -8.51 -8.10
N ARG A 107 12.55 -8.29 -9.22
CA ARG A 107 11.60 -7.19 -9.39
C ARG A 107 10.49 -7.20 -8.35
N LEU A 108 9.93 -8.37 -8.06
CA LEU A 108 8.87 -8.53 -7.06
C LEU A 108 9.34 -8.08 -5.67
N PHE A 109 10.55 -8.48 -5.26
CA PHE A 109 11.12 -8.10 -3.97
C PHE A 109 11.58 -6.64 -3.94
N GLU A 110 12.12 -6.12 -5.04
CA GLU A 110 12.47 -4.69 -5.15
C GLU A 110 11.25 -3.81 -4.90
N VAL A 111 10.11 -4.09 -5.53
CA VAL A 111 8.90 -3.28 -5.37
C VAL A 111 8.23 -3.51 -4.02
N ASN A 112 8.04 -4.79 -3.61
CA ASN A 112 7.20 -5.11 -2.46
C ASN A 112 7.93 -4.99 -1.12
N VAL A 113 9.27 -5.09 -1.11
CA VAL A 113 10.06 -5.14 0.11
C VAL A 113 11.08 -4.00 0.17
N VAL A 114 12.05 -3.98 -0.76
CA VAL A 114 13.17 -3.03 -0.71
C VAL A 114 12.67 -1.58 -0.77
N ALA A 115 11.75 -1.29 -1.69
CA ALA A 115 11.19 0.05 -1.83
C ALA A 115 10.49 0.55 -0.56
N CYS A 116 9.74 -0.32 0.13
CA CYS A 116 9.09 0.05 1.39
C CYS A 116 10.14 0.37 2.46
N ILE A 117 11.17 -0.47 2.61
CA ILE A 117 12.22 -0.28 3.61
C ILE A 117 12.97 1.04 3.36
N GLU A 118 13.43 1.28 2.12
CA GLU A 118 14.13 2.51 1.77
C GLU A 118 13.25 3.76 1.94
N LEU A 119 11.98 3.71 1.54
CA LEU A 119 11.06 4.82 1.77
C LEU A 119 10.80 5.07 3.25
N CYS A 120 10.73 4.02 4.09
CA CYS A 120 10.64 4.19 5.55
C CYS A 120 11.84 4.98 6.10
N GLN A 121 13.06 4.70 5.61
CA GLN A 121 14.27 5.43 6.02
C GLN A 121 14.18 6.93 5.69
N ALA A 122 13.53 7.29 4.60
CA ALA A 122 13.31 8.70 4.22
C ALA A 122 12.12 9.34 4.93
N VAL A 123 11.03 8.61 5.12
CA VAL A 123 9.75 9.12 5.66
C VAL A 123 9.76 9.20 7.19
N VAL A 124 10.22 8.15 7.87
CA VAL A 124 10.16 8.04 9.34
C VAL A 124 10.86 9.20 10.06
N PRO A 125 12.02 9.72 9.65
CA PRO A 125 12.62 10.90 10.29
C PRO A 125 11.73 12.16 10.24
N ARG A 126 10.76 12.22 9.31
CA ARG A 126 9.82 13.34 9.13
C ARG A 126 8.48 13.13 9.83
N MET A 127 8.31 11.97 10.46
CA MET A 127 7.13 11.64 11.24
C MET A 127 7.31 12.10 12.69
N ARG A 128 6.23 12.57 13.29
CA ARG A 128 6.16 13.02 14.69
C ARG A 128 5.22 12.14 15.52
N GLU A 129 5.15 12.41 16.81
CA GLU A 129 4.14 11.79 17.70
C GLU A 129 2.74 11.92 17.10
N GLY A 130 1.98 10.83 17.06
CA GLY A 130 0.64 10.75 16.48
C GLY A 130 0.60 10.59 14.96
N SER A 131 1.77 10.50 14.29
CA SER A 131 1.83 10.08 12.88
C SER A 131 1.52 8.58 12.75
N HIS A 132 1.13 8.15 11.54
CA HIS A 132 0.68 6.78 11.30
C HIS A 132 1.31 6.19 10.03
N PHE A 133 2.00 5.09 10.16
CA PHE A 133 2.45 4.25 9.05
C PHE A 133 1.47 3.10 8.83
N VAL A 134 1.00 2.94 7.59
CA VAL A 134 0.11 1.85 7.17
C VAL A 134 0.76 1.07 6.02
N GLN A 135 0.98 -0.22 6.24
CA GLN A 135 1.44 -1.16 5.21
C GLN A 135 0.29 -1.97 4.63
N LEU A 136 0.14 -1.94 3.31
CA LEU A 136 -0.74 -2.86 2.60
C LEU A 136 -0.02 -4.20 2.36
N SER A 137 -0.53 -5.26 2.98
CA SER A 137 -0.14 -6.63 2.74
C SER A 137 -1.22 -7.39 1.97
N SER A 138 -1.47 -8.63 2.31
CA SER A 138 -2.51 -9.48 1.73
C SER A 138 -2.81 -10.65 2.68
N VAL A 139 -4.04 -11.17 2.65
CA VAL A 139 -4.40 -12.40 3.38
C VAL A 139 -3.66 -13.64 2.90
N VAL A 140 -2.99 -13.59 1.74
CA VAL A 140 -2.15 -14.72 1.26
C VAL A 140 -1.00 -15.07 2.20
N THR A 141 -0.63 -14.16 3.12
CA THR A 141 0.38 -14.43 4.16
C THR A 141 -0.15 -15.32 5.27
N GLN A 142 -1.45 -15.33 5.50
CA GLN A 142 -2.12 -16.14 6.52
C GLN A 142 -2.75 -17.40 5.93
N PHE A 143 -3.09 -17.36 4.65
CA PHE A 143 -3.81 -18.38 3.96
C PHE A 143 -3.33 -18.46 2.50
N MET A 144 -2.77 -19.61 2.10
CA MET A 144 -2.25 -19.85 0.76
C MET A 144 -3.32 -20.49 -0.11
N PRO A 145 -3.94 -19.78 -1.06
CA PRO A 145 -4.99 -20.34 -1.89
C PRO A 145 -4.46 -21.43 -2.86
N ASN A 146 -3.25 -21.27 -3.36
CA ASN A 146 -2.52 -22.27 -4.15
C ASN A 146 -1.03 -21.90 -4.27
N ALA A 147 -0.19 -22.86 -4.68
CA ALA A 147 1.26 -22.72 -4.74
C ALA A 147 1.76 -21.57 -5.66
N ARG A 148 0.99 -21.19 -6.69
CA ARG A 148 1.39 -20.17 -7.65
C ARG A 148 1.45 -18.76 -7.04
N PHE A 149 0.78 -18.50 -5.92
CA PHE A 149 0.93 -17.29 -5.15
C PHE A 149 2.17 -17.29 -4.23
N GLY A 150 2.91 -18.41 -4.15
CA GLY A 150 4.04 -18.57 -3.23
C GLY A 150 5.06 -17.43 -3.25
N PRO A 151 5.61 -17.04 -4.42
CA PRO A 151 6.56 -15.93 -4.49
C PRO A 151 5.99 -14.59 -4.02
N TYR A 152 4.74 -14.29 -4.39
CA TYR A 152 4.04 -13.09 -3.93
C TYR A 152 3.83 -13.11 -2.41
N ALA A 153 3.31 -14.22 -1.89
CA ALA A 153 3.09 -14.37 -0.45
C ALA A 153 4.39 -14.26 0.35
N ALA A 154 5.50 -14.82 -0.16
CA ALA A 154 6.82 -14.68 0.45
C ALA A 154 7.27 -13.21 0.54
N SER A 155 7.07 -12.41 -0.53
CA SER A 155 7.39 -10.99 -0.50
C SER A 155 6.52 -10.22 0.50
N LYS A 156 5.24 -10.56 0.61
CA LYS A 156 4.33 -9.94 1.59
C LYS A 156 4.65 -10.37 3.03
N ALA A 157 5.01 -11.63 3.25
CA ALA A 157 5.45 -12.10 4.57
C ALA A 157 6.75 -11.41 5.02
N ALA A 158 7.70 -11.20 4.11
CA ALA A 158 8.93 -10.48 4.42
C ALA A 158 8.65 -9.06 4.92
N ILE A 159 7.78 -8.31 4.23
CA ILE A 159 7.46 -6.94 4.65
C ILE A 159 6.62 -6.90 5.94
N GLU A 160 5.78 -7.89 6.22
CA GLU A 160 5.06 -7.99 7.49
C GLU A 160 5.99 -8.11 8.69
N HIS A 161 7.05 -8.93 8.57
CA HIS A 161 8.05 -9.07 9.62
C HIS A 161 8.86 -7.77 9.82
N PHE A 162 9.20 -7.06 8.75
CA PHE A 162 9.80 -5.74 8.84
C PHE A 162 8.87 -4.76 9.58
N VAL A 163 7.59 -4.74 9.25
CA VAL A 163 6.58 -3.88 9.90
C VAL A 163 6.43 -4.21 11.39
N ALA A 164 6.52 -5.49 11.77
CA ALA A 164 6.50 -5.90 13.17
C ALA A 164 7.72 -5.33 13.95
N ALA A 165 8.91 -5.38 13.35
CA ALA A 165 10.12 -4.77 13.93
C ALA A 165 10.00 -3.24 13.99
N LEU A 166 9.52 -2.61 12.90
CA LEU A 166 9.32 -1.16 12.83
C LEU A 166 8.34 -0.66 13.91
N ARG A 167 7.30 -1.44 14.22
CA ARG A 167 6.35 -1.11 15.29
C ARG A 167 7.04 -1.01 16.64
N LEU A 168 7.98 -1.91 16.96
CA LEU A 168 8.74 -1.86 18.19
C LEU A 168 9.67 -0.64 18.23
N GLU A 169 10.35 -0.35 17.12
CA GLU A 169 11.27 0.78 17.02
C GLU A 169 10.56 2.14 17.15
N LEU A 170 9.35 2.26 16.56
CA LEU A 170 8.60 3.52 16.55
C LEU A 170 7.71 3.72 17.78
N HIS A 171 7.45 2.69 18.58
CA HIS A 171 6.63 2.77 19.78
C HIS A 171 7.09 3.86 20.77
N PRO A 172 8.39 4.01 21.11
CA PRO A 172 8.83 5.07 22.02
C PRO A 172 8.59 6.49 21.47
N ARG A 173 8.51 6.63 20.13
CA ARG A 173 8.19 7.90 19.44
C ARG A 173 6.69 8.15 19.33
N LYS A 174 5.84 7.22 19.81
CA LYS A 174 4.37 7.26 19.69
C LYS A 174 3.90 7.44 18.23
N ILE A 175 4.62 6.83 17.31
CA ILE A 175 4.21 6.71 15.91
C ILE A 175 3.46 5.40 15.76
N HIS A 176 2.27 5.46 15.20
CA HIS A 176 1.41 4.29 15.01
C HIS A 176 1.86 3.50 13.79
N VAL A 177 1.77 2.17 13.88
CA VAL A 177 2.12 1.25 12.79
C VAL A 177 1.02 0.21 12.63
N SER A 178 0.38 0.20 11.48
CA SER A 178 -0.71 -0.71 11.15
C SER A 178 -0.39 -1.53 9.90
N LEU A 179 -0.86 -2.76 9.92
CA LEU A 179 -0.81 -3.69 8.80
C LEU A 179 -2.25 -3.96 8.34
N VAL A 180 -2.53 -3.75 7.06
CA VAL A 180 -3.82 -4.04 6.45
C VAL A 180 -3.64 -5.20 5.47
N ARG A 181 -4.43 -6.26 5.63
CA ARG A 181 -4.44 -7.44 4.76
C ARG A 181 -5.79 -7.55 4.04
N PRO A 182 -5.90 -7.02 2.83
CA PRO A 182 -7.07 -7.25 2.01
C PRO A 182 -7.14 -8.69 1.52
N GLY A 183 -8.37 -9.20 1.36
CA GLY A 183 -8.67 -10.38 0.58
C GLY A 183 -8.73 -10.06 -0.91
N LEU A 184 -9.70 -10.65 -1.61
CA LEU A 184 -9.94 -10.41 -3.02
C LEU A 184 -10.51 -9.00 -3.23
N VAL A 185 -9.79 -8.16 -3.94
CA VAL A 185 -10.18 -6.79 -4.29
C VAL A 185 -10.17 -6.63 -5.80
N ASP A 186 -11.21 -6.04 -6.36
CA ASP A 186 -11.30 -5.78 -7.80
C ASP A 186 -10.36 -4.64 -8.21
N THR A 187 -9.13 -4.99 -8.54
CA THR A 187 -8.06 -4.05 -8.88
C THR A 187 -7.28 -4.50 -10.11
N PRO A 188 -6.65 -3.57 -10.84
CA PRO A 188 -5.79 -3.90 -11.98
C PRO A 188 -4.49 -4.65 -11.65
N ILE A 189 -4.24 -5.00 -10.40
CA ILE A 189 -3.02 -5.71 -10.00
C ILE A 189 -2.90 -7.07 -10.71
N TYR A 190 -4.03 -7.70 -10.99
CA TYR A 190 -4.09 -8.99 -11.65
C TYR A 190 -4.08 -8.92 -13.19
N ASP A 191 -4.35 -7.75 -13.79
CA ASP A 191 -4.45 -7.60 -15.26
C ASP A 191 -3.12 -7.85 -15.97
N LYS A 192 -2.01 -7.66 -15.25
CA LYS A 192 -0.65 -7.86 -15.75
C LYS A 192 -0.07 -9.23 -15.40
N VAL A 193 -0.85 -10.06 -14.70
CA VAL A 193 -0.38 -11.37 -14.24
C VAL A 193 -0.71 -12.41 -15.29
N GLU A 194 0.33 -12.89 -15.97
CA GLU A 194 0.22 -13.90 -17.03
C GLU A 194 -0.47 -15.18 -16.51
N GLY A 195 -1.43 -15.70 -17.26
CA GLY A 195 -2.17 -16.91 -16.90
C GLY A 195 -3.19 -16.75 -15.76
N PHE A 196 -3.38 -15.56 -15.20
CA PHE A 196 -4.32 -15.36 -14.09
C PHE A 196 -5.79 -15.28 -14.55
N ALA A 197 -6.08 -14.88 -15.79
CA ALA A 197 -7.45 -14.68 -16.27
C ALA A 197 -8.37 -15.91 -16.08
N ALA A 198 -7.89 -17.10 -16.43
CA ALA A 198 -8.64 -18.35 -16.24
C ALA A 198 -8.84 -18.70 -14.75
N THR A 199 -7.87 -18.34 -13.91
CA THR A 199 -7.97 -18.51 -12.45
C THR A 199 -8.95 -17.52 -11.86
N ARG A 200 -8.94 -16.26 -12.32
CA ARG A 200 -9.90 -15.22 -11.89
C ARG A 200 -11.34 -15.68 -12.16
N ALA A 201 -11.63 -16.25 -13.33
CA ALA A 201 -12.96 -16.77 -13.65
C ALA A 201 -13.43 -17.81 -12.63
N LYS A 202 -12.58 -18.79 -12.28
CA LYS A 202 -12.89 -19.81 -11.25
C LYS A 202 -13.06 -19.22 -9.85
N ILE A 203 -12.28 -18.19 -9.51
CA ILE A 203 -12.40 -17.51 -8.20
C ILE A 203 -13.73 -16.75 -8.14
N VAL A 204 -14.13 -16.07 -9.21
CA VAL A 204 -15.41 -15.35 -9.30
C VAL A 204 -16.60 -16.31 -9.16
N GLU A 205 -16.51 -17.55 -9.64
CA GLU A 205 -17.54 -18.58 -9.40
C GLU A 205 -17.71 -18.93 -7.91
N GLN A 206 -16.64 -18.87 -7.13
CA GLN A 206 -16.65 -19.20 -5.69
C GLN A 206 -16.89 -17.98 -4.80
N VAL A 207 -16.38 -16.83 -5.22
CA VAL A 207 -16.52 -15.54 -4.53
C VAL A 207 -16.99 -14.53 -5.56
N PRO A 208 -18.30 -14.45 -5.84
CA PRO A 208 -18.85 -13.60 -6.88
C PRO A 208 -18.72 -12.11 -6.58
N THR A 209 -18.70 -11.73 -5.30
CA THR A 209 -18.61 -10.32 -4.89
C THR A 209 -17.25 -10.04 -4.25
N TRP A 210 -16.35 -9.42 -5.03
CA TRP A 210 -15.05 -8.96 -4.51
C TRP A 210 -15.20 -7.60 -3.82
N LEU A 211 -14.29 -7.30 -2.90
CA LEU A 211 -14.18 -5.95 -2.37
C LEU A 211 -13.91 -4.94 -3.49
N SER A 212 -14.54 -3.78 -3.41
CA SER A 212 -14.09 -2.63 -4.19
C SER A 212 -12.84 -2.02 -3.56
N PRO A 213 -12.01 -1.29 -4.33
CA PRO A 213 -10.93 -0.49 -3.76
C PRO A 213 -11.40 0.51 -2.69
N ALA A 214 -12.64 1.01 -2.80
CA ALA A 214 -13.24 1.93 -1.84
C ALA A 214 -13.47 1.28 -0.47
N ASP A 215 -13.91 0.02 -0.42
CA ASP A 215 -14.11 -0.69 0.86
C ASP A 215 -12.82 -0.74 1.68
N VAL A 216 -11.68 -0.96 1.01
CA VAL A 216 -10.37 -0.98 1.66
C VAL A 216 -9.93 0.44 2.06
N ALA A 217 -10.19 1.43 1.22
CA ALA A 217 -9.85 2.83 1.49
C ALA A 217 -10.63 3.40 2.68
N GLU A 218 -11.92 3.10 2.78
CA GLU A 218 -12.77 3.47 3.93
C GLU A 218 -12.26 2.81 5.22
N ALA A 219 -11.87 1.54 5.17
CA ALA A 219 -11.31 0.83 6.31
C ALA A 219 -9.98 1.46 6.76
N ILE A 220 -9.11 1.87 5.82
CA ILE A 220 -7.88 2.62 6.12
C ILE A 220 -8.19 3.97 6.74
N ARG A 221 -9.12 4.73 6.18
CA ARG A 221 -9.56 6.00 6.76
C ARG A 221 -10.10 5.81 8.18
N TRP A 222 -10.99 4.85 8.36
CA TRP A 222 -11.53 4.53 9.69
C TRP A 222 -10.42 4.22 10.70
N LEU A 223 -9.41 3.45 10.33
CA LEU A 223 -8.25 3.12 11.15
C LEU A 223 -7.45 4.39 11.53
N LEU A 224 -7.23 5.31 10.59
CA LEU A 224 -6.50 6.57 10.80
C LEU A 224 -7.25 7.55 11.70
N GLU A 225 -8.58 7.51 11.71
CA GLU A 225 -9.44 8.39 12.49
C GLU A 225 -9.67 7.91 13.93
N ARG A 226 -9.02 6.81 14.36
CA ARG A 226 -9.15 6.37 15.76
C ARG A 226 -8.51 7.39 16.71
N PRO A 227 -9.03 7.50 17.95
CA PRO A 227 -8.41 8.33 18.97
C PRO A 227 -6.92 7.97 19.14
N GLN A 228 -6.07 8.94 19.42
CA GLN A 228 -4.61 8.77 19.42
C GLN A 228 -4.11 7.66 20.39
N HIS A 229 -4.86 7.31 21.42
CA HIS A 229 -4.54 6.22 22.34
C HIS A 229 -4.96 4.83 21.82
N VAL A 230 -5.60 4.77 20.64
CA VAL A 230 -6.09 3.52 20.02
C VAL A 230 -5.32 3.25 18.75
N VAL A 231 -4.65 2.12 18.68
CA VAL A 231 -3.95 1.63 17.49
C VAL A 231 -4.58 0.32 17.03
N ILE A 232 -5.05 0.30 15.79
CA ILE A 232 -5.42 -0.95 15.14
C ILE A 232 -4.15 -1.51 14.49
N SER A 233 -3.48 -2.40 15.20
CA SER A 233 -2.18 -2.93 14.77
C SER A 233 -2.26 -3.78 13.50
N GLU A 234 -3.37 -4.52 13.34
CA GLU A 234 -3.63 -5.40 12.20
C GLU A 234 -5.11 -5.37 11.85
N LEU A 235 -5.39 -5.32 10.54
CA LEU A 235 -6.75 -5.32 10.01
C LEU A 235 -6.82 -6.27 8.82
N ASN A 236 -7.63 -7.32 8.92
CA ASN A 236 -8.00 -8.16 7.80
C ASN A 236 -9.38 -7.72 7.29
N ILE A 237 -9.49 -7.50 5.97
CA ILE A 237 -10.74 -7.14 5.31
C ILE A 237 -10.95 -8.07 4.11
N LEU A 238 -12.03 -8.83 4.12
CA LEU A 238 -12.33 -9.86 3.13
C LEU A 238 -13.74 -9.68 2.57
N PRO A 239 -13.98 -10.13 1.32
CA PRO A 239 -15.33 -10.42 0.87
C PRO A 239 -16.04 -11.37 1.85
N ALA A 240 -17.33 -11.16 2.10
CA ALA A 240 -18.08 -12.01 3.03
C ALA A 240 -18.10 -13.50 2.62
N GLU A 241 -17.99 -13.75 1.32
CA GLU A 241 -18.01 -15.10 0.71
C GLU A 241 -16.62 -15.75 0.65
N GLN A 242 -15.55 -15.00 0.90
CA GLN A 242 -14.18 -15.53 0.89
C GLN A 242 -13.95 -16.34 2.16
N ALA A 243 -13.99 -17.68 2.05
CA ALA A 243 -13.56 -18.57 3.11
C ALA A 243 -12.04 -18.41 3.36
N ARG A 244 -11.64 -18.55 4.62
CA ARG A 244 -10.23 -18.58 5.00
C ARG A 244 -9.60 -19.91 4.67
#